data_f11e2766ad921d23fe7a5a2103146ad7
#
_entry.id   f11e2766ad921d23fe7a5a2103146ad7
#
_cell.length_a   1.000
_cell.length_b   1.000
_cell.length_c   1.000
_cell.angle_alpha   90.00
_cell.angle_beta   90.00
_cell.angle_gamma   90.00
#
_symmetry.space_group_name_H-M   'P 1'
#
loop_
_entity.id
_entity.type
_entity.pdbx_description
1 polymer ?
#
loop_
_entity_poly.entity_id
_entity_poly.type
_entity_poly.pdbx_seq_one_letter_code
_entity_poly.pdbx_strand_id
1 'polypeptide(L)'
;FFVFCEGETEVVYVEMLRAHFRCPIHIIAKKTLLNITPALVERCKETYLQTKDDRTFLMYDLDVPSVLERLKKIPDATLLCSNPCFELWLLLHATERKSEIKTDDVVNELKKSLSIWKNYKKSEFTKDQQTFLLSNMGIAINRAKGLKEFQNPSTGIYKLIELLNEEVRK
;
A
#
# COMPACT_ATOMS: atom_id res chain seq x y z
N PHE A 1 -7.31 12.39 -3.72
CA PHE A 1 -7.00 11.40 -2.67
C PHE A 1 -5.69 11.77 -1.99
N PHE A 2 -5.62 11.60 -0.67
CA PHE A 2 -4.40 11.77 0.12
C PHE A 2 -3.90 10.39 0.56
N VAL A 3 -2.68 10.01 0.14
CA VAL A 3 -2.08 8.73 0.53
C VAL A 3 -0.82 8.99 1.35
N PHE A 4 -0.89 8.63 2.61
CA PHE A 4 0.22 8.72 3.56
C PHE A 4 0.98 7.40 3.52
N CYS A 5 2.24 7.45 3.10
CA CYS A 5 3.10 6.28 2.92
C CYS A 5 4.17 6.20 4.00
N GLU A 6 4.35 5.02 4.60
CA GLU A 6 5.40 4.80 5.59
C GLU A 6 6.80 4.76 4.97
N GLY A 7 6.97 4.08 3.85
CA GLY A 7 8.25 3.84 3.20
C GLY A 7 8.33 4.38 1.78
N GLU A 8 9.55 4.38 1.23
CA GLU A 8 9.80 4.84 -0.13
C GLU A 8 9.25 3.86 -1.19
N THR A 9 9.17 2.58 -0.89
CA THR A 9 8.61 1.57 -1.80
C THR A 9 7.13 1.81 -2.04
N GLU A 10 6.38 2.14 -0.99
CA GLU A 10 4.96 2.50 -1.05
C GLU A 10 4.77 3.77 -1.88
N VAL A 11 5.63 4.78 -1.70
CA VAL A 11 5.60 6.02 -2.49
C VAL A 11 5.72 5.70 -3.97
N VAL A 12 6.75 4.95 -4.37
CA VAL A 12 6.98 4.56 -5.78
C VAL A 12 5.80 3.75 -6.34
N TYR A 13 5.22 2.87 -5.52
CA TYR A 13 4.05 2.10 -5.91
C TYR A 13 2.83 2.98 -6.15
N VAL A 14 2.55 3.93 -5.25
CA VAL A 14 1.42 4.86 -5.39
C VAL A 14 1.63 5.81 -6.58
N GLU A 15 2.86 6.23 -6.87
CA GLU A 15 3.20 6.99 -8.08
C GLU A 15 2.88 6.19 -9.35
N MET A 16 3.20 4.89 -9.38
CA MET A 16 2.83 4.00 -10.47
C MET A 16 1.30 3.92 -10.64
N LEU A 17 0.54 3.78 -9.55
CA LEU A 17 -0.93 3.78 -9.59
C LEU A 17 -1.47 5.12 -10.09
N ARG A 18 -0.95 6.25 -9.58
CA ARG A 18 -1.34 7.60 -10.02
C ARG A 18 -1.16 7.78 -11.53
N ALA A 19 -0.04 7.32 -12.06
CA ALA A 19 0.25 7.39 -13.49
C ALA A 19 -0.68 6.47 -14.31
N HIS A 20 -0.94 5.26 -13.84
CA HIS A 20 -1.78 4.27 -14.51
C HIS A 20 -3.25 4.69 -14.56
N PHE A 21 -3.81 5.08 -13.42
CA PHE A 21 -5.22 5.47 -13.30
C PHE A 21 -5.48 6.93 -13.73
N ARG A 22 -4.44 7.75 -13.88
CA ARG A 22 -4.53 9.18 -14.16
C ARG A 22 -5.42 9.93 -13.15
N CYS A 23 -5.43 9.46 -11.92
CA CYS A 23 -6.23 10.01 -10.83
C CYS A 23 -5.40 10.97 -9.98
N PRO A 24 -5.96 12.10 -9.50
CA PRO A 24 -5.23 13.03 -8.65
C PRO A 24 -4.99 12.41 -7.26
N ILE A 25 -3.74 12.06 -6.97
CA ILE A 25 -3.29 11.52 -5.70
C ILE A 25 -2.18 12.41 -5.14
N HIS A 26 -2.40 12.94 -3.95
CA HIS A 26 -1.38 13.61 -3.15
C HIS A 26 -0.66 12.57 -2.29
N ILE A 27 0.62 12.36 -2.56
CA ILE A 27 1.45 11.37 -1.88
C ILE A 27 2.24 12.08 -0.79
N ILE A 28 2.12 11.61 0.45
CA ILE A 28 2.76 12.19 1.63
C ILE A 28 3.69 11.15 2.23
N ALA A 29 5.00 11.36 2.05
CA ALA A 29 6.04 10.41 2.43
C ALA A 29 6.50 10.56 3.89
N LYS A 30 7.02 9.47 4.47
CA LYS A 30 7.42 9.27 5.88
C LYS A 30 8.35 10.32 6.50
N LYS A 31 9.20 11.02 5.74
CA LYS A 31 10.12 12.01 6.34
C LYS A 31 9.41 13.04 7.24
N THR A 32 8.08 13.13 7.07
CA THR A 32 7.18 14.01 7.84
C THR A 32 6.39 13.23 8.92
N LEU A 33 6.43 11.87 8.96
CA LEU A 33 5.39 11.05 9.58
C LEU A 33 5.89 10.06 10.64
N LEU A 34 7.06 10.28 11.26
CA LEU A 34 7.61 9.39 12.30
C LEU A 34 6.61 9.09 13.44
N ASN A 35 5.68 10.02 13.72
CA ASN A 35 4.58 9.83 14.66
C ASN A 35 3.30 10.40 14.03
N ILE A 36 2.65 9.61 13.17
CA ILE A 36 1.39 10.03 12.56
C ILE A 36 0.31 10.25 13.64
N THR A 37 -0.31 11.42 13.61
CA THR A 37 -1.41 11.83 14.49
C THR A 37 -2.51 12.49 13.67
N PRO A 38 -3.75 12.59 14.18
CA PRO A 38 -4.83 13.32 13.50
C PRO A 38 -4.44 14.75 13.14
N ALA A 39 -3.81 15.48 14.05
CA ALA A 39 -3.36 16.86 13.82
C ALA A 39 -2.30 16.95 12.70
N LEU A 40 -1.38 15.98 12.61
CA LEU A 40 -0.39 15.95 11.56
C LEU A 40 -1.03 15.68 10.20
N VAL A 41 -1.98 14.74 10.13
CA VAL A 41 -2.73 14.43 8.91
C VAL A 41 -3.45 15.68 8.39
N GLU A 42 -4.20 16.37 9.24
CA GLU A 42 -4.90 17.59 8.84
C GLU A 42 -3.93 18.69 8.40
N ARG A 43 -2.86 18.94 9.14
CA ARG A 43 -1.84 19.93 8.76
C ARG A 43 -1.20 19.63 7.41
N CYS A 44 -0.97 18.35 7.08
CA CYS A 44 -0.46 17.97 5.75
C CYS A 44 -1.48 18.23 4.66
N LYS A 45 -2.76 17.98 4.91
CA LYS A 45 -3.84 18.21 3.95
C LYS A 45 -4.09 19.70 3.69
N GLU A 46 -3.95 20.55 4.72
CA GLU A 46 -4.10 22.01 4.59
C GLU A 46 -3.18 22.66 3.57
N THR A 47 -2.06 22.00 3.21
CA THR A 47 -1.14 22.49 2.18
C THR A 47 -1.67 22.32 0.76
N TYR A 48 -2.79 21.61 0.59
CA TYR A 48 -3.42 21.32 -0.68
C TYR A 48 -4.84 21.88 -0.76
N LEU A 49 -5.33 22.14 -1.97
CA LEU A 49 -6.73 22.45 -2.18
C LEU A 49 -7.58 21.21 -1.89
N GLN A 50 -8.45 21.30 -0.90
CA GLN A 50 -9.31 20.19 -0.48
C GLN A 50 -10.70 20.31 -1.10
N THR A 51 -11.32 19.15 -1.36
CA THR A 51 -12.68 19.01 -1.86
C THR A 51 -13.51 18.12 -0.94
N LYS A 52 -14.84 18.10 -1.12
CA LYS A 52 -15.75 17.25 -0.33
C LYS A 52 -15.56 15.76 -0.60
N ASP A 53 -14.99 15.42 -1.77
CA ASP A 53 -14.81 14.04 -2.21
C ASP A 53 -13.42 13.50 -1.87
N ASP A 54 -12.61 14.30 -1.16
CA ASP A 54 -11.28 13.88 -0.76
C ASP A 54 -11.34 12.73 0.26
N ARG A 55 -10.51 11.72 0.02
CA ARG A 55 -10.36 10.54 0.86
C ARG A 55 -8.92 10.42 1.35
N THR A 56 -8.78 10.01 2.59
CA THR A 56 -7.47 9.82 3.26
C THR A 56 -7.16 8.34 3.38
N PHE A 57 -5.96 7.94 3.00
CA PHE A 57 -5.45 6.57 3.06
C PHE A 57 -4.14 6.54 3.85
N LEU A 58 -3.99 5.52 4.69
CA LEU A 58 -2.80 5.31 5.52
C LEU A 58 -2.17 3.96 5.12
N MET A 59 -1.03 4.01 4.43
CA MET A 59 -0.30 2.82 3.95
C MET A 59 0.91 2.56 4.85
N TYR A 60 0.78 1.57 5.73
CA TYR A 60 1.71 1.29 6.81
C TYR A 60 1.94 -0.21 7.01
N ASP A 61 3.12 -0.57 7.45
CA ASP A 61 3.45 -1.91 7.90
C ASP A 61 2.98 -2.16 9.35
N LEU A 62 2.56 -3.38 9.64
CA LEU A 62 2.12 -3.79 10.98
C LEU A 62 3.12 -4.74 11.66
N ASP A 63 4.40 -4.59 11.38
CA ASP A 63 5.48 -5.32 12.05
C ASP A 63 5.65 -4.92 13.52
N VAL A 64 5.16 -3.71 13.89
CA VAL A 64 5.12 -3.21 15.26
C VAL A 64 3.67 -3.13 15.76
N PRO A 65 3.29 -3.88 16.82
CA PRO A 65 1.89 -3.97 17.28
C PRO A 65 1.22 -2.62 17.60
N SER A 66 1.96 -1.63 18.11
CA SER A 66 1.42 -0.32 18.49
C SER A 66 1.03 0.58 17.29
N VAL A 67 1.47 0.23 16.07
CA VAL A 67 1.17 1.02 14.86
C VAL A 67 -0.32 1.04 14.59
N LEU A 68 -0.97 -0.11 14.54
CA LEU A 68 -2.39 -0.22 14.23
C LEU A 68 -3.27 0.63 15.17
N GLU A 69 -2.99 0.60 16.47
CA GLU A 69 -3.76 1.37 17.46
C GLU A 69 -3.61 2.91 17.28
N ARG A 70 -2.47 3.35 16.79
CA ARG A 70 -2.26 4.77 16.42
C ARG A 70 -3.04 5.15 15.17
N LEU A 71 -2.97 4.30 14.14
CA LEU A 71 -3.66 4.55 12.86
C LEU A 71 -5.18 4.60 13.03
N LYS A 72 -5.74 3.74 13.86
CA LYS A 72 -7.18 3.71 14.18
C LYS A 72 -7.70 4.99 14.83
N LYS A 73 -6.84 5.82 15.41
CA LYS A 73 -7.21 7.10 16.01
C LYS A 73 -7.37 8.24 14.99
N ILE A 74 -6.99 8.00 13.73
CA ILE A 74 -7.09 9.01 12.68
C ILE A 74 -8.49 8.88 12.06
N PRO A 75 -9.35 9.90 12.24
CA PRO A 75 -10.73 9.82 11.76
C PRO A 75 -10.79 9.83 10.24
N ASP A 76 -11.82 9.19 9.69
CA ASP A 76 -12.16 9.18 8.27
C ASP A 76 -11.04 8.68 7.34
N ALA A 77 -10.06 7.95 7.90
CA ALA A 77 -8.97 7.37 7.14
C ALA A 77 -9.21 5.89 6.83
N THR A 78 -8.96 5.50 5.59
CA THR A 78 -8.93 4.11 5.17
C THR A 78 -7.55 3.52 5.41
N LEU A 79 -7.48 2.45 6.21
CA LEU A 79 -6.23 1.77 6.52
C LEU A 79 -5.84 0.80 5.40
N LEU A 80 -4.69 1.04 4.79
CA LEU A 80 -4.08 0.20 3.76
C LEU A 80 -2.90 -0.60 4.36
N CYS A 81 -3.10 -1.10 5.57
CA CYS A 81 -2.03 -1.75 6.31
C CYS A 81 -1.65 -3.10 5.71
N SER A 82 -0.35 -3.41 5.75
CA SER A 82 0.19 -4.73 5.41
C SER A 82 0.85 -5.38 6.63
N ASN A 83 0.56 -6.66 6.85
CA ASN A 83 1.14 -7.43 7.94
C ASN A 83 1.77 -8.72 7.37
N PRO A 84 3.10 -8.89 7.43
CA PRO A 84 4.03 -8.06 8.22
C PRO A 84 4.50 -6.78 7.51
N CYS A 85 4.56 -6.74 6.17
CA CYS A 85 5.15 -5.62 5.41
C CYS A 85 4.53 -5.45 4.03
N PHE A 86 4.81 -4.30 3.40
CA PHE A 86 4.33 -3.95 2.06
C PHE A 86 4.67 -5.00 0.99
N GLU A 87 5.85 -5.63 1.07
CA GLU A 87 6.27 -6.62 0.09
C GLU A 87 5.35 -7.84 0.03
N LEU A 88 4.53 -8.10 1.06
CA LEU A 88 3.47 -9.10 1.00
C LEU A 88 2.49 -8.79 -0.14
N TRP A 89 2.13 -7.53 -0.34
CA TRP A 89 1.28 -7.13 -1.46
C TRP A 89 1.91 -7.49 -2.81
N LEU A 90 3.20 -7.20 -2.98
CA LEU A 90 3.93 -7.58 -4.20
C LEU A 90 3.96 -9.09 -4.41
N LEU A 91 4.18 -9.85 -3.33
CA LEU A 91 4.20 -11.32 -3.35
C LEU A 91 2.86 -11.90 -3.79
N LEU A 92 1.74 -11.32 -3.34
CA LEU A 92 0.40 -11.78 -3.70
C LEU A 92 0.07 -11.66 -5.19
N HIS A 93 0.81 -10.85 -5.97
CA HIS A 93 0.69 -10.85 -7.43
C HIS A 93 1.26 -12.13 -8.05
N ALA A 94 2.29 -12.71 -7.46
CA ALA A 94 2.98 -13.90 -7.96
C ALA A 94 2.44 -15.20 -7.36
N THR A 95 2.19 -15.23 -6.04
CA THR A 95 1.82 -16.45 -5.33
C THR A 95 0.79 -16.20 -4.24
N GLU A 96 0.02 -17.21 -3.86
CA GLU A 96 -0.88 -17.17 -2.72
C GLU A 96 -0.10 -17.39 -1.42
N ARG A 97 -0.48 -16.65 -0.36
CA ARG A 97 0.09 -16.83 0.97
C ARG A 97 -1.01 -16.75 2.02
N LYS A 98 -1.20 -17.83 2.81
CA LYS A 98 -2.24 -17.92 3.85
C LYS A 98 -1.68 -18.13 5.25
N SER A 99 -0.50 -18.73 5.36
CA SER A 99 0.14 -18.96 6.64
C SER A 99 1.02 -17.79 7.05
N GLU A 100 1.14 -17.60 8.37
CA GLU A 100 2.00 -16.58 8.97
C GLU A 100 3.41 -16.56 8.37
N ILE A 101 3.97 -15.37 8.20
CA ILE A 101 5.27 -15.16 7.57
C ILE A 101 5.98 -13.96 8.21
N LYS A 102 7.31 -14.04 8.36
CA LYS A 102 8.14 -12.93 8.84
C LYS A 102 8.52 -11.99 7.69
N THR A 103 8.80 -10.74 8.00
CA THR A 103 9.19 -9.71 7.02
C THR A 103 10.32 -10.14 6.10
N ASP A 104 11.41 -10.68 6.66
CA ASP A 104 12.56 -11.13 5.87
C ASP A 104 12.21 -12.29 4.92
N ASP A 105 11.33 -13.18 5.37
CA ASP A 105 10.88 -14.31 4.56
C ASP A 105 9.98 -13.86 3.41
N VAL A 106 9.15 -12.81 3.60
CA VAL A 106 8.35 -12.22 2.50
C VAL A 106 9.25 -11.75 1.38
N VAL A 107 10.31 -10.99 1.69
CA VAL A 107 11.25 -10.48 0.69
C VAL A 107 12.01 -11.63 0.01
N ASN A 108 12.42 -12.64 0.78
CA ASN A 108 13.09 -13.82 0.24
C ASN A 108 12.18 -14.63 -0.70
N GLU A 109 10.92 -14.83 -0.32
CA GLU A 109 9.93 -15.51 -1.17
C GLU A 109 9.63 -14.70 -2.43
N LEU A 110 9.49 -13.37 -2.32
CA LEU A 110 9.30 -12.50 -3.47
C LEU A 110 10.44 -12.68 -4.49
N LYS A 111 11.70 -12.59 -4.04
CA LYS A 111 12.88 -12.76 -4.90
C LYS A 111 12.97 -14.13 -5.57
N LYS A 112 12.40 -15.15 -4.97
CA LYS A 112 12.37 -16.52 -5.50
C LYS A 112 11.14 -16.81 -6.36
N SER A 113 10.09 -16.00 -6.26
CA SER A 113 8.79 -16.27 -6.89
C SER A 113 8.85 -16.26 -8.42
N LEU A 114 9.52 -15.27 -9.00
CA LEU A 114 9.68 -15.08 -10.44
C LEU A 114 11.02 -14.43 -10.76
N SER A 115 11.54 -14.67 -11.97
CA SER A 115 12.83 -14.11 -12.43
C SER A 115 12.89 -12.59 -12.38
N ILE A 116 11.77 -11.90 -12.62
CA ILE A 116 11.67 -10.43 -12.58
C ILE A 116 11.93 -9.88 -11.17
N TRP A 117 11.71 -10.67 -10.11
CA TRP A 117 11.93 -10.28 -8.72
C TRP A 117 13.31 -10.64 -8.16
N LYS A 118 14.10 -11.43 -8.90
CA LYS A 118 15.41 -11.91 -8.42
C LYS A 118 16.30 -10.80 -7.85
N ASN A 119 16.32 -9.65 -8.51
CA ASN A 119 17.12 -8.49 -8.15
C ASN A 119 16.26 -7.36 -7.53
N TYR A 120 15.14 -7.71 -6.90
CA TYR A 120 14.27 -6.72 -6.27
C TYR A 120 15.04 -5.88 -5.25
N LYS A 121 14.87 -4.57 -5.36
CA LYS A 121 15.36 -3.58 -4.40
C LYS A 121 14.19 -2.72 -3.94
N LYS A 122 14.22 -2.34 -2.67
CA LYS A 122 13.25 -1.37 -2.15
C LYS A 122 13.38 -0.04 -2.87
N SER A 123 12.26 0.68 -2.94
CA SER A 123 12.17 2.03 -3.51
C SER A 123 12.38 2.15 -5.02
N GLU A 124 12.40 1.03 -5.75
CA GLU A 124 12.45 1.06 -7.23
C GLU A 124 11.69 -0.11 -7.85
N PHE A 125 11.04 0.15 -8.99
CA PHE A 125 10.44 -0.89 -9.83
C PHE A 125 10.92 -0.76 -11.25
N THR A 126 11.44 -1.85 -11.83
CA THR A 126 11.72 -1.93 -13.25
C THR A 126 10.42 -1.87 -14.07
N LYS A 127 10.52 -1.58 -15.37
CA LYS A 127 9.35 -1.58 -16.26
C LYS A 127 8.65 -2.95 -16.28
N ASP A 128 9.40 -4.04 -16.27
CA ASP A 128 8.83 -5.40 -16.27
C ASP A 128 8.07 -5.68 -14.96
N GLN A 129 8.62 -5.24 -13.82
CA GLN A 129 7.94 -5.33 -12.52
C GLN A 129 6.65 -4.50 -12.50
N GLN A 130 6.68 -3.26 -13.00
CA GLN A 130 5.48 -2.41 -13.09
C GLN A 130 4.41 -3.06 -13.98
N THR A 131 4.80 -3.54 -15.17
CA THR A 131 3.88 -4.22 -16.09
C THR A 131 3.28 -5.47 -15.45
N PHE A 132 4.08 -6.26 -14.76
CA PHE A 132 3.61 -7.45 -14.05
C PHE A 132 2.61 -7.11 -12.95
N LEU A 133 2.91 -6.11 -12.12
CA LEU A 133 2.02 -5.66 -11.03
C LEU A 133 0.67 -5.19 -11.58
N LEU A 134 0.69 -4.36 -12.62
CA LEU A 134 -0.54 -3.84 -13.24
C LEU A 134 -1.37 -4.97 -13.90
N SER A 135 -0.71 -5.91 -14.59
CA SER A 135 -1.40 -7.01 -15.29
C SER A 135 -1.99 -8.06 -14.33
N ASN A 136 -1.41 -8.24 -13.14
CA ASN A 136 -1.84 -9.23 -12.16
C ASN A 136 -2.60 -8.64 -10.97
N MET A 137 -2.97 -7.37 -11.05
CA MET A 137 -3.64 -6.64 -9.98
C MET A 137 -4.92 -7.34 -9.49
N GLY A 138 -5.76 -7.83 -10.41
CA GLY A 138 -7.00 -8.54 -10.06
C GLY A 138 -6.74 -9.84 -9.27
N ILE A 139 -5.66 -10.56 -9.60
CA ILE A 139 -5.25 -11.78 -8.88
C ILE A 139 -4.84 -11.42 -7.44
N ALA A 140 -4.02 -10.38 -7.28
CA ALA A 140 -3.58 -9.91 -5.97
C ALA A 140 -4.74 -9.42 -5.10
N ILE A 141 -5.70 -8.68 -5.68
CA ILE A 141 -6.93 -8.25 -4.99
C ILE A 141 -7.68 -9.45 -4.43
N ASN A 142 -7.95 -10.47 -5.27
CA ASN A 142 -8.70 -11.65 -4.84
C ASN A 142 -7.98 -12.41 -3.72
N ARG A 143 -6.66 -12.57 -3.81
CA ARG A 143 -5.85 -13.22 -2.77
C ARG A 143 -5.86 -12.41 -1.46
N ALA A 144 -5.71 -11.08 -1.53
CA ALA A 144 -5.72 -10.21 -0.36
C ALA A 144 -7.07 -10.21 0.36
N LYS A 145 -8.18 -10.20 -0.39
CA LYS A 145 -9.54 -10.28 0.17
C LYS A 145 -9.83 -11.59 0.91
N GLY A 146 -9.13 -12.67 0.56
CA GLY A 146 -9.22 -13.95 1.24
C GLY A 146 -8.48 -14.01 2.58
N LEU A 147 -7.73 -12.96 2.94
CA LEU A 147 -6.97 -12.88 4.19
C LEU A 147 -7.74 -12.11 5.26
N LYS A 148 -7.47 -12.43 6.54
CA LYS A 148 -8.13 -11.76 7.65
C LYS A 148 -7.42 -10.45 7.97
N GLU A 149 -8.12 -9.35 7.80
CA GLU A 149 -7.60 -8.01 7.96
C GLU A 149 -6.82 -7.81 9.26
N PHE A 150 -5.68 -7.14 9.17
CA PHE A 150 -4.71 -6.85 10.24
C PHE A 150 -4.00 -8.06 10.85
N GLN A 151 -4.38 -9.30 10.53
CA GLN A 151 -3.65 -10.49 10.96
C GLN A 151 -2.50 -10.80 9.98
N ASN A 152 -1.49 -11.52 10.43
CA ASN A 152 -0.39 -11.98 9.59
C ASN A 152 -0.75 -13.35 8.96
N PRO A 153 -0.78 -13.46 7.61
CA PRO A 153 -0.55 -12.42 6.63
C PRO A 153 -1.83 -11.63 6.28
N SER A 154 -1.71 -10.34 6.00
CA SER A 154 -2.81 -9.55 5.43
C SER A 154 -2.31 -8.28 4.74
N THR A 155 -3.11 -7.73 3.83
CA THR A 155 -2.88 -6.40 3.26
C THR A 155 -4.19 -5.75 2.85
N GLY A 156 -4.32 -4.44 3.12
CA GLY A 156 -5.49 -3.63 2.77
C GLY A 156 -5.32 -2.79 1.50
N ILE A 157 -4.20 -2.92 0.78
CA ILE A 157 -3.86 -2.08 -0.39
C ILE A 157 -4.90 -2.20 -1.50
N TYR A 158 -5.54 -3.35 -1.64
CA TYR A 158 -6.61 -3.57 -2.62
C TYR A 158 -7.76 -2.56 -2.53
N LYS A 159 -8.03 -2.00 -1.33
CA LYS A 159 -9.10 -1.01 -1.11
C LYS A 159 -8.86 0.27 -1.92
N LEU A 160 -7.63 0.75 -1.98
CA LEU A 160 -7.26 1.91 -2.81
C LEU A 160 -7.49 1.60 -4.29
N ILE A 161 -7.08 0.43 -4.74
CA ILE A 161 -7.17 0.05 -6.16
C ILE A 161 -8.64 -0.09 -6.59
N GLU A 162 -9.49 -0.66 -5.76
CA GLU A 162 -10.91 -0.77 -6.05
C GLU A 162 -11.55 0.61 -6.21
N LEU A 163 -11.22 1.56 -5.33
CA LEU A 163 -11.69 2.94 -5.45
C LEU A 163 -11.16 3.63 -6.70
N LEU A 164 -9.88 3.44 -7.05
CA LEU A 164 -9.32 3.99 -8.28
C LEU A 164 -10.01 3.42 -9.53
N ASN A 165 -10.35 2.14 -9.53
CA ASN A 165 -11.13 1.52 -10.60
C ASN A 165 -12.55 2.09 -10.71
N GLU A 166 -13.18 2.45 -9.59
CA GLU A 166 -14.49 3.11 -9.59
C GLU A 166 -14.41 4.53 -10.15
N GLU A 167 -13.36 5.29 -9.80
CA GLU A 167 -13.18 6.66 -10.30
C GLU A 167 -12.97 6.72 -11.82
N VAL A 168 -12.24 5.79 -12.39
CA VAL A 168 -12.01 5.72 -13.86
C VAL A 168 -13.27 5.36 -14.63
N ARG A 169 -14.27 4.76 -13.97
CA ARG A 169 -15.56 4.37 -14.60
C ARG A 169 -16.61 5.47 -14.59
N LYS A 170 -16.38 6.56 -13.86
CA LYS A 170 -17.25 7.74 -13.81
C LYS A 170 -16.98 8.70 -14.97
#